data_1c5104cea620ec7b945132593298485a
#
_entry.id   1c5104cea620ec7b945132593298485a
#
_cell.length_a   1.000
_cell.length_b   1.000
_cell.length_c   1.000
_cell.angle_alpha   90.00
_cell.angle_beta   90.00
_cell.angle_gamma   90.00
#
_symmetry.space_group_name_H-M   'P 1'
#
loop_
_entity.id
_entity.type
_entity.pdbx_description
1 polymer ?
#
loop_
_entity_poly.entity_id
_entity_poly.type
_entity_poly.pdbx_seq_one_letter_code
_entity_poly.pdbx_strand_id
1 'polypeptide(L)'
;GTVTVPGDKSISHRALMFGALAVGTTDITGLLEGEDVLRTAAAMRALGATVDNLGQGHWRVAGRGIGGLVEPADVLDMGNSGTAARLLCGLLAGHPIFAVMTGDASLRKRPMKRVTDPLSATGARFTTRAGGRLPLAVEGAADPLALDYVVPVPSAQVKSACLLAGLCARGVTRVVEAEATRDHTENMLRHF
;
A
#
# COMPACT_ATOMS: atom_id res chain seq x y z
N GLY A 1 26.22 2.55 27.15
CA GLY A 1 26.23 1.62 26.02
C GLY A 1 25.37 2.16 24.88
N THR A 2 25.60 1.69 23.66
CA THR A 2 24.80 2.04 22.48
C THR A 2 23.81 0.90 22.22
N VAL A 3 22.55 1.22 21.96
CA VAL A 3 21.52 0.24 21.59
C VAL A 3 21.00 0.61 20.21
N THR A 4 20.99 -0.37 19.30
CA THR A 4 20.36 -0.21 17.97
C THR A 4 18.97 -0.84 18.04
N VAL A 5 17.94 -0.06 17.71
CA VAL A 5 16.57 -0.55 17.63
C VAL A 5 16.25 -1.01 16.20
N PRO A 6 15.38 -2.02 16.02
CA PRO A 6 14.93 -2.41 14.68
C PRO A 6 14.12 -1.29 14.01
N GLY A 7 14.05 -1.33 12.68
CA GLY A 7 13.24 -0.41 11.90
C GLY A 7 11.75 -0.50 12.26
N ASP A 8 11.02 0.62 12.09
CA ASP A 8 9.56 0.64 12.30
C ASP A 8 8.86 -0.13 11.16
N LYS A 9 7.90 -0.99 11.54
CA LYS A 9 7.15 -1.80 10.59
C LYS A 9 6.36 -0.95 9.59
N SER A 10 5.67 0.07 10.06
CA SER A 10 4.82 0.91 9.23
C SER A 10 5.61 1.75 8.23
N ILE A 11 6.79 2.22 8.63
CA ILE A 11 7.74 2.94 7.76
C ILE A 11 8.34 1.98 6.74
N SER A 12 8.73 0.78 7.16
CA SER A 12 9.31 -0.24 6.26
C SER A 12 8.37 -0.64 5.12
N HIS A 13 7.07 -0.86 5.40
CA HIS A 13 6.08 -1.09 4.35
C HIS A 13 6.05 0.05 3.32
N ARG A 14 6.03 1.30 3.81
CA ARG A 14 5.94 2.48 2.96
C ARG A 14 7.19 2.72 2.15
N ALA A 15 8.36 2.48 2.74
CA ALA A 15 9.63 2.61 2.03
C ALA A 15 9.69 1.72 0.78
N LEU A 16 9.21 0.49 0.89
CA LEU A 16 9.10 -0.43 -0.25
C LEU A 16 8.06 0.05 -1.27
N MET A 17 6.88 0.48 -0.82
CA MET A 17 5.80 0.92 -1.71
C MET A 17 6.16 2.22 -2.43
N PHE A 18 6.72 3.20 -1.71
CA PHE A 18 7.09 4.48 -2.32
C PHE A 18 8.31 4.33 -3.21
N GLY A 19 9.29 3.51 -2.81
CA GLY A 19 10.40 3.16 -3.68
C GLY A 19 9.94 2.51 -5.00
N ALA A 20 8.88 1.68 -4.96
CA ALA A 20 8.31 1.08 -6.16
C ALA A 20 7.57 2.10 -7.05
N LEU A 21 7.00 3.18 -6.45
CA LEU A 21 6.33 4.27 -7.17
C LEU A 21 7.28 5.40 -7.58
N ALA A 22 8.48 5.45 -7.05
CA ALA A 22 9.48 6.46 -7.41
C ALA A 22 10.04 6.22 -8.81
N VAL A 23 10.64 7.26 -9.38
CA VAL A 23 11.46 7.14 -10.59
C VAL A 23 12.92 6.98 -10.18
N GLY A 24 13.58 5.94 -10.68
CA GLY A 24 14.98 5.64 -10.33
C GLY A 24 15.09 4.64 -9.18
N THR A 25 16.13 4.79 -8.37
CA THR A 25 16.50 3.82 -7.33
C THR A 25 16.41 4.44 -5.94
N THR A 26 15.79 3.72 -5.01
CA THR A 26 15.72 4.06 -3.59
C THR A 26 16.53 3.07 -2.78
N ASP A 27 17.52 3.55 -2.04
CA ASP A 27 18.26 2.76 -1.05
C ASP A 27 17.61 2.90 0.32
N ILE A 28 17.31 1.77 0.96
CA ILE A 28 16.63 1.68 2.24
C ILE A 28 17.57 1.01 3.24
N THR A 29 17.89 1.69 4.34
CA THR A 29 18.70 1.13 5.42
C THR A 29 17.86 0.94 6.68
N GLY A 30 18.12 -0.14 7.42
CA GLY A 30 17.38 -0.46 8.65
C GLY A 30 15.95 -0.93 8.41
N LEU A 31 15.64 -1.51 7.23
CA LEU A 31 14.33 -2.08 6.96
C LEU A 31 14.04 -3.19 7.97
N LEU A 32 12.85 -3.19 8.56
CA LEU A 32 12.38 -4.30 9.38
C LEU A 32 12.12 -5.53 8.49
N GLU A 33 12.90 -6.58 8.67
CA GLU A 33 12.78 -7.83 7.90
C GLU A 33 11.78 -8.83 8.52
N GLY A 34 10.70 -8.32 9.10
CA GLY A 34 9.60 -9.15 9.57
C GLY A 34 8.74 -9.68 8.41
N GLU A 35 8.06 -10.82 8.62
CA GLU A 35 7.27 -11.50 7.59
C GLU A 35 6.28 -10.56 6.88
N ASP A 36 5.59 -9.71 7.62
CA ASP A 36 4.67 -8.71 7.09
C ASP A 36 5.32 -7.82 6.01
N VAL A 37 6.55 -7.33 6.27
CA VAL A 37 7.30 -6.45 5.38
C VAL A 37 7.84 -7.21 4.17
N LEU A 38 8.30 -8.45 4.39
CA LEU A 38 8.76 -9.33 3.30
C LEU A 38 7.62 -9.66 2.32
N ARG A 39 6.36 -9.81 2.79
CA ARG A 39 5.19 -9.92 1.92
C ARG A 39 4.98 -8.67 1.07
N THR A 40 5.24 -7.49 1.61
CA THR A 40 5.19 -6.25 0.83
C THR A 40 6.29 -6.22 -0.24
N ALA A 41 7.51 -6.62 0.09
CA ALA A 41 8.59 -6.70 -0.89
C ALA A 41 8.25 -7.66 -2.05
N ALA A 42 7.65 -8.82 -1.73
CA ALA A 42 7.19 -9.78 -2.73
C ALA A 42 6.08 -9.18 -3.61
N ALA A 43 5.12 -8.47 -3.02
CA ALA A 43 4.06 -7.80 -3.76
C ALA A 43 4.62 -6.71 -4.71
N MET A 44 5.58 -5.90 -4.26
CA MET A 44 6.21 -4.88 -5.12
C MET A 44 6.94 -5.51 -6.31
N ARG A 45 7.61 -6.65 -6.09
CA ARG A 45 8.22 -7.43 -7.20
C ARG A 45 7.16 -7.94 -8.19
N ALA A 46 6.08 -8.51 -7.69
CA ALA A 46 4.98 -8.99 -8.53
C ALA A 46 4.32 -7.87 -9.34
N LEU A 47 4.34 -6.63 -8.81
CA LEU A 47 3.85 -5.42 -9.48
C LEU A 47 4.91 -4.76 -10.38
N GLY A 48 6.06 -5.41 -10.60
CA GLY A 48 7.05 -5.03 -11.60
C GLY A 48 8.23 -4.19 -11.10
N ALA A 49 8.29 -3.81 -9.82
CA ALA A 49 9.47 -3.16 -9.27
C ALA A 49 10.62 -4.16 -9.05
N THR A 50 11.86 -3.73 -9.22
CA THR A 50 13.00 -4.52 -8.77
C THR A 50 13.25 -4.23 -7.29
N VAL A 51 13.26 -5.28 -6.47
CA VAL A 51 13.43 -5.14 -5.01
C VAL A 51 14.49 -6.13 -4.54
N ASP A 52 15.66 -5.63 -4.22
CA ASP A 52 16.83 -6.42 -3.84
C ASP A 52 17.11 -6.31 -2.35
N ASN A 53 17.33 -7.46 -1.71
CA ASN A 53 17.87 -7.53 -0.36
C ASN A 53 19.40 -7.59 -0.43
N LEU A 54 20.05 -6.56 0.07
CA LEU A 54 21.52 -6.45 0.10
C LEU A 54 22.12 -6.94 1.43
N GLY A 55 21.26 -7.42 2.34
CA GLY A 55 21.63 -7.93 3.66
C GLY A 55 21.62 -6.87 4.76
N GLN A 56 21.53 -7.33 6.01
CA GLN A 56 21.59 -6.48 7.21
C GLN A 56 20.56 -5.33 7.24
N GLY A 57 19.36 -5.58 6.74
CA GLY A 57 18.31 -4.55 6.65
C GLY A 57 18.58 -3.50 5.56
N HIS A 58 19.56 -3.70 4.70
CA HIS A 58 19.81 -2.85 3.54
C HIS A 58 19.10 -3.42 2.31
N TRP A 59 18.24 -2.62 1.72
CA TRP A 59 17.42 -2.98 0.58
C TRP A 59 17.51 -1.90 -0.51
N ARG A 60 17.36 -2.34 -1.75
CA ARG A 60 17.33 -1.44 -2.90
C ARG A 60 16.07 -1.68 -3.72
N VAL A 61 15.38 -0.61 -4.06
CA VAL A 61 14.17 -0.66 -4.89
C VAL A 61 14.40 0.20 -6.13
N ALA A 62 14.35 -0.43 -7.31
CA ALA A 62 14.24 0.31 -8.57
C ALA A 62 12.76 0.41 -8.93
N GLY A 63 12.24 1.64 -8.88
CA GLY A 63 10.82 1.92 -9.01
C GLY A 63 10.36 1.97 -10.47
N ARG A 64 9.03 1.96 -10.62
CA ARG A 64 8.34 2.00 -11.92
C ARG A 64 7.77 3.38 -12.26
N GLY A 65 7.81 4.30 -11.30
CA GLY A 65 7.09 5.56 -11.39
C GLY A 65 5.59 5.43 -11.08
N ILE A 66 4.95 6.57 -10.81
CA ILE A 66 3.50 6.64 -10.63
C ILE A 66 2.82 6.23 -11.95
N GLY A 67 1.85 5.31 -11.87
CA GLY A 67 1.17 4.73 -13.05
C GLY A 67 1.96 3.62 -13.75
N GLY A 68 3.19 3.29 -13.30
CA GLY A 68 4.07 2.33 -13.95
C GLY A 68 4.00 0.89 -13.43
N LEU A 69 3.16 0.61 -12.43
CA LEU A 69 2.98 -0.75 -11.94
C LEU A 69 2.30 -1.63 -12.98
N VAL A 70 2.64 -2.91 -12.98
CA VAL A 70 2.10 -3.91 -13.92
C VAL A 70 1.18 -4.90 -13.22
N GLU A 71 0.32 -5.53 -13.97
CA GLU A 71 -0.57 -6.57 -13.48
C GLU A 71 0.25 -7.77 -12.96
N PRO A 72 -0.03 -8.25 -11.75
CA PRO A 72 0.68 -9.39 -11.19
C PRO A 72 0.21 -10.69 -11.86
N ALA A 73 1.14 -11.60 -12.14
CA ALA A 73 0.84 -12.88 -12.77
C ALA A 73 0.11 -13.87 -11.85
N ASP A 74 0.10 -13.63 -10.53
CA ASP A 74 -0.48 -14.52 -9.52
C ASP A 74 -1.11 -13.72 -8.38
N VAL A 75 -1.80 -14.43 -7.50
CA VAL A 75 -2.43 -13.86 -6.30
C VAL A 75 -1.38 -13.27 -5.35
N LEU A 76 -1.62 -12.06 -4.87
CA LEU A 76 -0.77 -11.40 -3.89
C LEU A 76 -1.11 -11.93 -2.48
N ASP A 77 -0.23 -12.73 -1.91
CA ASP A 77 -0.39 -13.23 -0.54
C ASP A 77 0.21 -12.28 0.49
N MET A 78 -0.66 -11.63 1.26
CA MET A 78 -0.28 -10.67 2.30
C MET A 78 0.07 -11.31 3.65
N GLY A 79 0.04 -12.64 3.77
CA GLY A 79 0.26 -13.32 5.04
C GLY A 79 -0.68 -12.81 6.13
N ASN A 80 -0.14 -12.31 7.24
CA ASN A 80 -0.91 -11.65 8.31
C ASN A 80 -0.93 -10.11 8.20
N SER A 81 -0.33 -9.53 7.16
CA SER A 81 -0.12 -8.09 7.06
C SER A 81 -1.38 -7.30 6.70
N GLY A 82 -2.14 -6.89 7.71
CA GLY A 82 -3.27 -5.98 7.52
C GLY A 82 -2.86 -4.58 7.02
N THR A 83 -1.64 -4.15 7.32
CA THR A 83 -1.10 -2.88 6.81
C THR A 83 -0.85 -3.00 5.31
N ALA A 84 -0.08 -4.00 4.87
CA ALA A 84 0.19 -4.21 3.46
C ALA A 84 -1.11 -4.33 2.64
N ALA A 85 -2.03 -5.19 3.06
CA ALA A 85 -3.28 -5.42 2.34
C ALA A 85 -4.10 -4.13 2.14
N ARG A 86 -4.19 -3.27 3.18
CA ARG A 86 -4.97 -2.04 3.09
C ARG A 86 -4.29 -0.94 2.27
N LEU A 87 -2.99 -0.74 2.45
CA LEU A 87 -2.24 0.23 1.67
C LEU A 87 -2.19 -0.18 0.19
N LEU A 88 -2.02 -1.48 -0.06
CA LEU A 88 -2.04 -2.00 -1.43
C LEU A 88 -3.39 -1.77 -2.13
N CYS A 89 -4.52 -1.87 -1.42
CA CYS A 89 -5.80 -1.50 -2.01
C CYS A 89 -5.78 -0.07 -2.56
N GLY A 90 -5.20 0.88 -1.83
CA GLY A 90 -5.08 2.26 -2.29
C GLY A 90 -4.16 2.38 -3.50
N LEU A 91 -3.03 1.73 -3.45
CA LEU A 91 -2.05 1.75 -4.52
C LEU A 91 -2.62 1.15 -5.82
N LEU A 92 -3.26 -0.02 -5.72
CA LEU A 92 -3.87 -0.71 -6.86
C LEU A 92 -5.08 0.04 -7.43
N ALA A 93 -5.85 0.73 -6.58
CA ALA A 93 -7.03 1.49 -7.04
C ALA A 93 -6.68 2.57 -8.08
N GLY A 94 -5.48 3.14 -8.02
CA GLY A 94 -5.00 4.16 -8.95
C GLY A 94 -4.30 3.62 -10.22
N HIS A 95 -4.18 2.30 -10.39
CA HIS A 95 -3.51 1.70 -11.55
C HIS A 95 -4.48 0.83 -12.34
N PRO A 96 -4.52 0.92 -13.68
CA PRO A 96 -5.45 0.17 -14.53
C PRO A 96 -5.04 -1.31 -14.69
N ILE A 97 -4.93 -2.01 -13.57
CA ILE A 97 -4.51 -3.42 -13.49
C ILE A 97 -5.51 -4.20 -12.65
N PHE A 98 -5.60 -5.50 -12.90
CA PHE A 98 -6.34 -6.44 -12.10
C PHE A 98 -5.41 -7.15 -11.13
N ALA A 99 -5.82 -7.26 -9.86
CA ALA A 99 -5.07 -8.02 -8.87
C ALA A 99 -6.01 -8.73 -7.89
N VAL A 100 -5.61 -9.92 -7.45
CA VAL A 100 -6.30 -10.65 -6.39
C VAL A 100 -5.40 -10.71 -5.16
N MET A 101 -5.94 -10.38 -4.00
CA MET A 101 -5.22 -10.45 -2.73
C MET A 101 -5.82 -11.48 -1.81
N THR A 102 -4.95 -12.20 -1.11
CA THR A 102 -5.30 -13.14 -0.04
C THR A 102 -4.43 -12.91 1.19
N GLY A 103 -4.52 -13.79 2.15
CA GLY A 103 -3.67 -13.82 3.34
C GLY A 103 -4.00 -15.01 4.22
N ASP A 104 -3.43 -15.06 5.40
CA ASP A 104 -3.64 -16.15 6.35
C ASP A 104 -5.07 -16.18 6.93
N ALA A 105 -5.35 -17.19 7.73
CA ALA A 105 -6.65 -17.38 8.35
C ALA A 105 -7.08 -16.20 9.26
N SER A 106 -6.11 -15.53 9.88
CA SER A 106 -6.36 -14.34 10.72
C SER A 106 -6.69 -13.11 9.88
N LEU A 107 -5.89 -12.82 8.88
CA LEU A 107 -6.10 -11.66 8.00
C LEU A 107 -7.41 -11.79 7.24
N ARG A 108 -7.76 -12.98 6.76
CA ARG A 108 -9.04 -13.25 6.06
C ARG A 108 -10.31 -13.05 6.91
N LYS A 109 -10.17 -12.93 8.24
CA LYS A 109 -11.29 -12.59 9.13
C LYS A 109 -11.50 -11.07 9.27
N ARG A 110 -10.47 -10.27 8.93
CA ARG A 110 -10.50 -8.81 9.11
C ARG A 110 -11.29 -8.13 7.98
N PRO A 111 -12.21 -7.20 8.31
CA PRO A 111 -12.97 -6.49 7.27
C PRO A 111 -12.08 -5.50 6.52
N MET A 112 -12.30 -5.42 5.21
CA MET A 112 -11.61 -4.50 4.30
C MET A 112 -12.52 -3.32 3.88
N LYS A 113 -13.82 -3.38 4.18
CA LYS A 113 -14.82 -2.40 3.75
C LYS A 113 -14.43 -0.96 4.04
N ARG A 114 -13.84 -0.68 5.21
CA ARG A 114 -13.42 0.68 5.57
C ARG A 114 -12.40 1.30 4.59
N VAL A 115 -11.73 0.46 3.81
CA VAL A 115 -10.77 0.87 2.79
C VAL A 115 -11.40 0.77 1.40
N THR A 116 -12.07 -0.33 1.08
CA THR A 116 -12.64 -0.52 -0.27
C THR A 116 -13.79 0.45 -0.57
N ASP A 117 -14.62 0.80 0.43
CA ASP A 117 -15.75 1.72 0.21
C ASP A 117 -15.28 3.11 -0.28
N PRO A 118 -14.37 3.85 0.43
CA PRO A 118 -13.89 5.12 -0.08
C PRO A 118 -13.10 4.98 -1.38
N LEU A 119 -12.31 3.92 -1.55
CA LEU A 119 -11.53 3.72 -2.76
C LEU A 119 -12.39 3.44 -4.00
N SER A 120 -13.59 2.88 -3.84
CA SER A 120 -14.51 2.70 -4.96
C SER A 120 -14.94 4.03 -5.60
N ALA A 121 -14.89 5.14 -4.85
CA ALA A 121 -15.18 6.46 -5.39
C ALA A 121 -14.10 6.98 -6.36
N THR A 122 -12.91 6.37 -6.40
CA THR A 122 -11.90 6.68 -7.42
C THR A 122 -12.22 6.10 -8.80
N GLY A 123 -13.24 5.26 -8.90
CA GLY A 123 -13.59 4.48 -10.11
C GLY A 123 -13.05 3.05 -10.08
N ALA A 124 -12.26 2.68 -9.09
CA ALA A 124 -11.80 1.30 -8.90
C ALA A 124 -12.95 0.38 -8.47
N ARG A 125 -12.88 -0.88 -8.86
CA ARG A 125 -13.87 -1.91 -8.50
C ARG A 125 -13.25 -2.92 -7.56
N PHE A 126 -14.01 -3.26 -6.49
CA PHE A 126 -13.59 -4.24 -5.51
C PHE A 126 -14.63 -5.36 -5.43
N THR A 127 -14.18 -6.60 -5.65
CA THR A 127 -14.98 -7.80 -5.40
C THR A 127 -14.40 -8.51 -4.19
N THR A 128 -15.23 -8.71 -3.16
CA THR A 128 -14.78 -9.28 -1.89
C THR A 128 -15.56 -10.53 -1.53
N ARG A 129 -14.98 -11.37 -0.69
CA ARG A 129 -15.72 -12.40 0.01
C ARG A 129 -16.79 -11.76 0.90
N ALA A 130 -17.84 -12.53 1.23
CA ALA A 130 -18.93 -12.11 2.12
C ALA A 130 -18.41 -11.39 3.38
N GLY A 131 -19.03 -10.25 3.72
CA GLY A 131 -18.63 -9.39 4.82
C GLY A 131 -17.45 -8.46 4.51
N GLY A 132 -17.15 -8.21 3.23
CA GLY A 132 -16.06 -7.31 2.83
C GLY A 132 -14.68 -7.81 3.23
N ARG A 133 -14.40 -9.10 3.05
CA ARG A 133 -13.19 -9.78 3.53
C ARG A 133 -12.34 -10.30 2.39
N LEU A 134 -11.10 -10.66 2.71
CA LEU A 134 -10.20 -11.41 1.82
C LEU A 134 -10.68 -12.87 1.63
N PRO A 135 -10.42 -13.52 0.46
CA PRO A 135 -9.79 -12.93 -0.71
C PRO A 135 -10.61 -11.79 -1.29
N LEU A 136 -9.94 -10.81 -1.87
CA LEU A 136 -10.57 -9.75 -2.63
C LEU A 136 -9.88 -9.57 -3.97
N ALA A 137 -10.65 -9.20 -4.99
CA ALA A 137 -10.12 -8.74 -6.26
C ALA A 137 -10.30 -7.23 -6.35
N VAL A 138 -9.33 -6.56 -6.98
CA VAL A 138 -9.39 -5.15 -7.32
C VAL A 138 -9.13 -5.01 -8.83
N GLU A 139 -9.97 -4.25 -9.49
CA GLU A 139 -9.77 -3.71 -10.82
C GLU A 139 -9.58 -2.20 -10.65
N GLY A 140 -8.35 -1.74 -10.85
CA GLY A 140 -8.01 -0.34 -10.65
C GLY A 140 -8.56 0.55 -11.76
N ALA A 141 -8.73 1.82 -11.47
CA ALA A 141 -9.31 2.78 -12.42
C ALA A 141 -8.30 3.15 -13.52
N ALA A 142 -8.76 3.17 -14.77
CA ALA A 142 -7.94 3.66 -15.89
C ALA A 142 -7.75 5.18 -15.88
N ASP A 143 -8.72 5.92 -15.35
CA ASP A 143 -8.65 7.38 -15.13
C ASP A 143 -9.17 7.66 -13.70
N PRO A 144 -8.31 7.50 -12.68
CA PRO A 144 -8.73 7.57 -11.29
C PRO A 144 -9.16 8.98 -10.90
N LEU A 145 -10.28 9.07 -10.20
CA LEU A 145 -10.84 10.31 -9.69
C LEU A 145 -10.19 10.72 -8.36
N ALA A 146 -9.96 12.01 -8.20
CA ALA A 146 -9.52 12.57 -6.93
C ALA A 146 -10.60 12.41 -5.84
N LEU A 147 -10.16 12.19 -4.61
CA LEU A 147 -11.03 12.01 -3.45
C LEU A 147 -11.11 13.29 -2.61
N ASP A 148 -12.32 13.64 -2.16
CA ASP A 148 -12.52 14.48 -0.98
C ASP A 148 -13.22 13.62 0.09
N TYR A 149 -12.46 13.15 1.07
CA TYR A 149 -12.91 12.12 2.00
C TYR A 149 -12.68 12.51 3.46
N VAL A 150 -13.78 12.50 4.22
CA VAL A 150 -13.73 12.65 5.67
C VAL A 150 -13.70 11.26 6.30
N VAL A 151 -12.64 10.95 7.04
CA VAL A 151 -12.47 9.65 7.69
C VAL A 151 -13.42 9.55 8.89
N PRO A 152 -14.45 8.70 8.85
CA PRO A 152 -15.49 8.68 9.90
C PRO A 152 -15.01 8.08 11.22
N VAL A 153 -13.98 7.23 11.17
CA VAL A 153 -13.36 6.61 12.35
C VAL A 153 -11.85 6.72 12.19
N PRO A 154 -11.13 7.31 13.15
CA PRO A 154 -9.68 7.54 13.06
C PRO A 154 -8.91 6.30 12.62
N SER A 155 -8.19 6.39 11.50
CA SER A 155 -7.46 5.26 10.92
C SER A 155 -6.35 5.72 9.98
N ALA A 156 -5.10 5.64 10.44
CA ALA A 156 -3.95 5.92 9.60
C ALA A 156 -3.88 5.03 8.34
N GLN A 157 -4.41 3.81 8.39
CA GLN A 157 -4.41 2.91 7.23
C GLN A 157 -5.42 3.35 6.16
N VAL A 158 -6.61 3.79 6.57
CA VAL A 158 -7.63 4.31 5.64
C VAL A 158 -7.14 5.60 5.00
N LYS A 159 -6.65 6.55 5.81
CA LYS A 159 -6.02 7.78 5.31
C LYS A 159 -4.92 7.47 4.29
N SER A 160 -3.97 6.60 4.67
CA SER A 160 -2.85 6.24 3.79
C SER A 160 -3.32 5.61 2.47
N ALA A 161 -4.31 4.73 2.50
CA ALA A 161 -4.86 4.11 1.29
C ALA A 161 -5.49 5.15 0.35
N CYS A 162 -6.27 6.09 0.89
CA CYS A 162 -6.85 7.18 0.11
C CYS A 162 -5.78 8.10 -0.50
N LEU A 163 -4.74 8.45 0.26
CA LEU A 163 -3.62 9.26 -0.24
C LEU A 163 -2.85 8.55 -1.35
N LEU A 164 -2.59 7.24 -1.20
CA LEU A 164 -1.92 6.44 -2.22
C LEU A 164 -2.72 6.37 -3.52
N ALA A 165 -4.03 6.17 -3.45
CA ALA A 165 -4.89 6.20 -4.63
C ALA A 165 -4.87 7.58 -5.31
N GLY A 166 -4.80 8.65 -4.51
CA GLY A 166 -4.72 10.01 -5.00
C GLY A 166 -3.46 10.35 -5.81
N LEU A 167 -2.37 9.58 -5.67
CA LEU A 167 -1.13 9.84 -6.42
C LEU A 167 -1.30 9.68 -7.94
N CYS A 168 -2.22 8.83 -8.37
CA CYS A 168 -2.52 8.61 -9.79
C CYS A 168 -3.71 9.44 -10.29
N ALA A 169 -4.46 10.08 -9.39
CA ALA A 169 -5.66 10.82 -9.75
C ALA A 169 -5.33 12.21 -10.31
N ARG A 170 -6.14 12.68 -11.26
CA ARG A 170 -6.09 14.07 -11.71
C ARG A 170 -6.81 14.97 -10.72
N GLY A 171 -6.18 16.07 -10.34
CA GLY A 171 -6.74 17.02 -9.38
C GLY A 171 -6.18 16.85 -7.97
N VAL A 172 -6.95 17.29 -6.97
CA VAL A 172 -6.50 17.30 -5.57
C VAL A 172 -7.27 16.27 -4.77
N THR A 173 -6.57 15.27 -4.27
CA THR A 173 -7.12 14.35 -3.26
C THR A 173 -6.95 14.96 -1.87
N ARG A 174 -8.05 15.10 -1.15
CA ARG A 174 -8.09 15.61 0.21
C ARG A 174 -8.65 14.56 1.17
N VAL A 175 -7.94 14.34 2.27
CA VAL A 175 -8.39 13.44 3.34
C VAL A 175 -8.42 14.22 4.65
N VAL A 176 -9.56 14.23 5.31
CA VAL A 176 -9.78 14.96 6.56
C VAL A 176 -10.00 13.97 7.70
N GLU A 177 -9.27 14.14 8.79
CA GLU A 177 -9.43 13.39 10.04
C GLU A 177 -9.93 14.33 11.14
N ALA A 178 -10.92 13.90 11.94
CA ALA A 178 -11.36 14.65 13.11
C ALA A 178 -10.34 14.55 14.27
N GLU A 179 -9.65 13.41 14.36
CA GLU A 179 -8.60 13.15 15.32
C GLU A 179 -7.34 12.72 14.59
N ALA A 180 -6.20 13.32 14.94
CA ALA A 180 -4.92 13.03 14.29
C ALA A 180 -4.50 11.56 14.49
N THR A 181 -4.15 10.90 13.41
CA THR A 181 -3.52 9.57 13.42
C THR A 181 -2.06 9.67 12.98
N ARG A 182 -1.33 8.53 12.97
CA ARG A 182 0.07 8.50 12.52
C ARG A 182 0.19 9.08 11.11
N ASP A 183 1.18 9.93 10.89
CA ASP A 183 1.42 10.72 9.69
C ASP A 183 2.61 10.22 8.83
N HIS A 184 2.96 8.94 8.97
CA HIS A 184 4.10 8.34 8.26
C HIS A 184 3.97 8.49 6.73
N THR A 185 2.77 8.35 6.19
CA THR A 185 2.53 8.51 4.75
C THR A 185 2.83 9.93 4.30
N GLU A 186 2.28 10.91 4.99
CA GLU A 186 2.40 12.33 4.65
C GLU A 186 3.86 12.79 4.76
N ASN A 187 4.53 12.38 5.84
CA ASN A 187 5.93 12.75 6.05
C ASN A 187 6.83 12.10 4.98
N MET A 188 6.63 10.82 4.69
CA MET A 188 7.45 10.15 3.68
C MET A 188 7.19 10.67 2.27
N LEU A 189 5.94 10.96 1.89
CA LEU A 189 5.61 11.54 0.58
C LEU A 189 6.24 12.92 0.33
N ARG A 190 6.63 13.65 1.39
CA ARG A 190 7.38 14.90 1.23
C ARG A 190 8.85 14.69 0.89
N HIS A 191 9.38 13.49 1.12
CA HIS A 191 10.78 13.13 0.85
C HIS A 191 10.97 12.40 -0.48
N PHE A 192 9.92 11.77 -1.00
CA PHE A 192 9.91 11.09 -2.30
C PHE A 192 9.42 12.01 -3.41
#